data_6d119e472142dc0e606b264922ee8e74
#
_entry.id   6d119e472142dc0e606b264922ee8e74
#
_cell.length_a   1.000
_cell.length_b   1.000
_cell.length_c   1.000
_cell.angle_alpha   90.00
_cell.angle_beta   90.00
_cell.angle_gamma   90.00
#
_symmetry.space_group_name_H-M   'P 1'
#
loop_
_entity.id
_entity.type
_entity.pdbx_description
1 polymer ?
#
loop_
_entity_poly.entity_id
_entity_poly.type
_entity_poly.pdbx_seq_one_letter_code
_entity_poly.pdbx_strand_id
1 'polypeptide(L)'
;MDGGIDEYNRLHSADDADERNANYKSLVNSYYDLATLFYEWGWGQSFHFAYRHPHEDFGESIRRHEHYLASKLGLSPTASSLKVLDVGCGIGGPMRNICKFTGADVTGLTLNQYQVDRGNELCEADPQLGTEKCRSVQGDFMRMPFKYSSYDAAYAIEATCHAPDRVGVYSEIYRVLKPGSVFACYEWCMTDEYDSNNEEHRRIKKQIEEGDGLPDICHTSVCLNALKEAGFDVLDARDMADDDYGAAKGGKPWMLPLMPSWNPLTQRFQFNWFGFRMTNAFICMLEMLRLAPKGTVKTQRMLQQGAFGLSDGGITKTFTPMYLMVGRVPLDKKVCTRFVAEEKKEE
;
A
#
# COMPACT_ATOMS: atom_id res chain seq x y z
N MET A 1 10.29 -20.58 -1.90
CA MET A 1 10.31 -19.59 -3.00
C MET A 1 9.87 -20.19 -4.35
N ASP A 2 10.41 -21.31 -4.84
CA ASP A 2 10.11 -21.83 -6.18
C ASP A 2 8.59 -22.10 -6.39
N GLY A 3 7.91 -22.75 -5.44
CA GLY A 3 6.46 -23.00 -5.51
C GLY A 3 5.57 -21.75 -5.38
N GLY A 4 5.99 -20.77 -4.61
CA GLY A 4 5.24 -19.52 -4.43
C GLY A 4 5.28 -18.65 -5.69
N ILE A 5 6.44 -18.52 -6.34
CA ILE A 5 6.55 -17.72 -7.57
C ILE A 5 5.83 -18.41 -8.76
N ASP A 6 5.83 -19.74 -8.83
CA ASP A 6 5.12 -20.45 -9.89
C ASP A 6 3.60 -20.34 -9.71
N GLU A 7 3.07 -20.42 -8.49
CA GLU A 7 1.65 -20.18 -8.20
C GLU A 7 1.27 -18.72 -8.46
N TYR A 8 2.10 -17.78 -8.05
CA TYR A 8 1.92 -16.35 -8.33
C TYR A 8 1.79 -16.10 -9.85
N ASN A 9 2.73 -16.63 -10.63
CA ASN A 9 2.72 -16.47 -12.07
C ASN A 9 1.51 -17.16 -12.73
N ARG A 10 1.04 -18.29 -12.19
CA ARG A 10 -0.15 -19.00 -12.67
C ARG A 10 -1.40 -18.12 -12.53
N LEU A 11 -1.59 -17.50 -11.38
CA LEU A 11 -2.73 -16.61 -11.08
C LEU A 11 -2.76 -15.37 -11.99
N HIS A 12 -1.58 -14.84 -12.37
CA HIS A 12 -1.51 -13.71 -13.30
C HIS A 12 -1.55 -14.13 -14.79
N SER A 13 -1.15 -15.36 -15.12
CA SER A 13 -1.15 -15.82 -16.51
C SER A 13 -2.55 -16.14 -17.06
N ALA A 14 -3.50 -16.45 -16.20
CA ALA A 14 -4.88 -16.79 -16.59
C ALA A 14 -5.68 -15.57 -17.09
N ASP A 15 -5.17 -14.35 -16.95
CA ASP A 15 -5.84 -13.08 -17.29
C ASP A 15 -7.27 -12.95 -16.70
N ASP A 16 -7.51 -13.60 -15.57
CA ASP A 16 -8.79 -13.74 -14.89
C ASP A 16 -8.73 -13.04 -13.52
N ALA A 17 -9.32 -11.84 -13.45
CA ALA A 17 -9.39 -11.05 -12.23
C ALA A 17 -10.26 -11.75 -11.15
N ASP A 18 -11.27 -12.51 -11.52
CA ASP A 18 -12.14 -13.21 -10.58
C ASP A 18 -11.37 -14.35 -9.90
N GLU A 19 -10.52 -15.09 -10.64
CA GLU A 19 -9.65 -16.09 -10.04
C GLU A 19 -8.63 -15.46 -9.08
N ARG A 20 -8.03 -14.31 -9.44
CA ARG A 20 -7.10 -13.58 -8.55
C ARG A 20 -7.82 -13.10 -7.29
N ASN A 21 -9.01 -12.54 -7.42
CA ASN A 21 -9.84 -12.09 -6.29
C ASN A 21 -10.20 -13.26 -5.36
N ALA A 22 -10.56 -14.42 -5.89
CA ALA A 22 -10.86 -15.62 -5.10
C ALA A 22 -9.64 -16.14 -4.32
N ASN A 23 -8.43 -15.93 -4.84
CA ASN A 23 -7.16 -16.41 -4.26
C ASN A 23 -6.29 -15.28 -3.68
N TYR A 24 -6.87 -14.09 -3.40
CA TYR A 24 -6.10 -12.89 -3.02
C TYR A 24 -5.15 -13.11 -1.83
N LYS A 25 -5.54 -13.90 -0.82
CA LYS A 25 -4.67 -14.18 0.35
C LYS A 25 -3.39 -14.91 -0.05
N SER A 26 -3.53 -15.92 -0.90
CA SER A 26 -2.37 -16.66 -1.41
C SER A 26 -1.52 -15.78 -2.31
N LEU A 27 -2.17 -14.98 -3.18
CA LEU A 27 -1.51 -14.04 -4.07
C LEU A 27 -0.67 -13.02 -3.29
N VAL A 28 -1.29 -12.33 -2.31
CA VAL A 28 -0.66 -11.30 -1.50
C VAL A 28 0.45 -11.86 -0.62
N ASN A 29 0.22 -13.00 0.08
CA ASN A 29 1.27 -13.64 0.89
C ASN A 29 2.46 -14.06 0.05
N SER A 30 2.23 -14.74 -1.07
CA SER A 30 3.31 -15.17 -1.97
C SER A 30 4.10 -13.99 -2.51
N TYR A 31 3.42 -12.91 -2.86
CA TYR A 31 4.07 -11.67 -3.29
C TYR A 31 4.99 -11.10 -2.21
N TYR A 32 4.48 -10.87 -1.00
CA TYR A 32 5.26 -10.25 0.07
C TYR A 32 6.34 -11.15 0.66
N ASP A 33 6.18 -12.47 0.64
CA ASP A 33 7.25 -13.42 0.97
C ASP A 33 8.45 -13.30 0.02
N LEU A 34 8.17 -12.92 -1.25
CA LEU A 34 9.19 -12.71 -2.26
C LEU A 34 9.75 -11.28 -2.25
N ALA A 35 8.86 -10.29 -2.11
CA ALA A 35 9.17 -8.89 -2.37
C ALA A 35 9.66 -8.11 -1.15
N THR A 36 9.27 -8.48 0.10
CA THR A 36 9.55 -7.67 1.29
C THR A 36 11.04 -7.37 1.48
N LEU A 37 11.92 -8.36 1.30
CA LEU A 37 13.36 -8.16 1.42
C LEU A 37 13.93 -7.23 0.34
N PHE A 38 13.41 -7.34 -0.90
CA PHE A 38 13.79 -6.43 -1.99
C PHE A 38 13.34 -5.00 -1.71
N TYR A 39 12.14 -4.83 -1.17
CA TYR A 39 11.64 -3.51 -0.79
C TYR A 39 12.43 -2.91 0.37
N GLU A 40 12.71 -3.65 1.45
CA GLU A 40 13.50 -3.15 2.58
C GLU A 40 14.90 -2.71 2.11
N TRP A 41 15.54 -3.51 1.24
CA TRP A 41 16.86 -3.19 0.70
C TRP A 41 16.83 -2.04 -0.32
N GLY A 42 15.87 -2.06 -1.26
CA GLY A 42 15.84 -1.15 -2.40
C GLY A 42 15.07 0.15 -2.17
N TRP A 43 14.07 0.13 -1.30
CA TRP A 43 13.17 1.26 -1.08
C TRP A 43 13.27 1.85 0.34
N GLY A 44 13.36 1.01 1.35
CA GLY A 44 13.40 1.37 2.76
C GLY A 44 12.30 0.69 3.56
N GLN A 45 11.87 1.29 4.67
CA GLN A 45 10.91 0.67 5.59
C GLN A 45 9.46 1.14 5.38
N SER A 46 9.24 2.15 4.56
CA SER A 46 7.92 2.65 4.16
C SER A 46 7.70 2.31 2.68
N PHE A 47 6.85 1.32 2.40
CA PHE A 47 6.65 0.76 1.06
C PHE A 47 5.57 1.50 0.29
N HIS A 48 5.72 2.82 0.16
CA HIS A 48 4.78 3.65 -0.58
C HIS A 48 5.49 4.78 -1.32
N PHE A 49 4.76 5.44 -2.20
CA PHE A 49 5.23 6.57 -2.95
C PHE A 49 4.94 7.88 -2.23
N ALA A 50 5.70 8.90 -2.59
CA ALA A 50 5.39 10.28 -2.30
C ALA A 50 6.00 11.14 -3.40
N TYR A 51 5.29 12.19 -3.78
CA TYR A 51 5.96 13.15 -4.59
C TYR A 51 6.84 14.08 -3.74
N ARG A 52 7.88 14.63 -4.33
CA ARG A 52 8.91 15.32 -3.59
C ARG A 52 8.90 16.82 -3.87
N HIS A 53 8.80 17.62 -2.82
CA HIS A 53 8.95 19.07 -2.92
C HIS A 53 10.38 19.46 -3.32
N PRO A 54 10.61 20.69 -3.88
CA PRO A 54 11.95 21.22 -4.03
C PRO A 54 12.70 21.16 -2.69
N HIS A 55 13.95 20.74 -2.74
CA HIS A 55 14.85 20.66 -1.56
C HIS A 55 14.59 19.51 -0.57
N GLU A 56 13.53 18.72 -0.75
CA GLU A 56 13.35 17.48 0.03
C GLU A 56 14.22 16.35 -0.49
N ASP A 57 14.75 15.53 0.40
CA ASP A 57 15.25 14.22 0.07
C ASP A 57 14.10 13.19 -0.07
N PHE A 58 14.44 11.96 -0.44
CA PHE A 58 13.42 10.92 -0.60
C PHE A 58 12.74 10.56 0.73
N GLY A 59 13.51 10.42 1.81
CA GLY A 59 12.98 10.05 3.12
C GLY A 59 12.11 11.17 3.72
N GLU A 60 12.50 12.43 3.51
CA GLU A 60 11.70 13.61 3.92
C GLU A 60 10.35 13.64 3.21
N SER A 61 10.33 13.38 1.90
CA SER A 61 9.08 13.35 1.14
C SER A 61 8.13 12.24 1.62
N ILE A 62 8.66 11.06 1.90
CA ILE A 62 7.91 9.92 2.48
C ILE A 62 7.30 10.32 3.83
N ARG A 63 8.11 10.80 4.78
CA ARG A 63 7.61 11.22 6.11
C ARG A 63 6.58 12.34 6.02
N ARG A 64 6.80 13.35 5.18
CA ARG A 64 5.82 14.42 4.97
C ARG A 64 4.48 13.89 4.46
N HIS A 65 4.51 12.95 3.53
CA HIS A 65 3.31 12.33 2.97
C HIS A 65 2.52 11.56 4.03
N GLU A 66 3.20 10.79 4.87
CA GLU A 66 2.61 10.09 6.02
C GLU A 66 2.02 11.07 7.05
N HIS A 67 2.76 12.13 7.41
CA HIS A 67 2.29 13.14 8.36
C HIS A 67 1.10 13.93 7.82
N TYR A 68 1.07 14.20 6.50
CA TYR A 68 -0.08 14.84 5.88
C TYR A 68 -1.33 13.95 5.98
N LEU A 69 -1.23 12.66 5.71
CA LEU A 69 -2.34 11.73 5.91
C LEU A 69 -2.79 11.70 7.37
N ALA A 70 -1.83 11.60 8.30
CA ALA A 70 -2.12 11.61 9.73
C ALA A 70 -2.84 12.90 10.16
N SER A 71 -2.51 14.06 9.58
CA SER A 71 -3.20 15.32 9.85
C SER A 71 -4.68 15.33 9.46
N LYS A 72 -5.06 14.48 8.48
CA LYS A 72 -6.46 14.32 8.05
C LYS A 72 -7.31 13.50 9.02
N LEU A 73 -6.68 12.74 9.91
CA LEU A 73 -7.40 11.94 10.91
C LEU A 73 -8.05 12.76 12.02
N GLY A 74 -7.74 14.05 12.11
CA GLY A 74 -8.31 14.95 13.11
C GLY A 74 -7.87 14.63 14.55
N LEU A 75 -6.73 13.91 14.71
CA LEU A 75 -6.18 13.57 16.01
C LEU A 75 -5.65 14.81 16.71
N SER A 76 -6.06 15.00 17.97
CA SER A 76 -5.48 16.07 18.80
C SER A 76 -4.06 15.69 19.23
N PRO A 77 -3.06 16.57 19.07
CA PRO A 77 -1.70 16.33 19.55
C PRO A 77 -1.57 16.05 21.06
N THR A 78 -2.62 16.37 21.81
CA THR A 78 -2.69 16.16 23.27
C THR A 78 -3.35 14.85 23.68
N ALA A 79 -3.83 14.05 22.71
CA ALA A 79 -4.60 12.86 22.98
C ALA A 79 -3.70 11.61 23.01
N SER A 80 -2.89 11.48 24.05
CA SER A 80 -1.95 10.37 24.28
C SER A 80 -2.59 8.98 24.50
N SER A 81 -3.91 8.87 24.41
CA SER A 81 -4.65 7.61 24.63
C SER A 81 -5.50 7.18 23.43
N LEU A 82 -5.38 7.85 22.28
CA LEU A 82 -6.13 7.50 21.08
C LEU A 82 -5.55 6.24 20.42
N LYS A 83 -6.43 5.36 20.03
CA LYS A 83 -6.09 4.12 19.33
C LYS A 83 -6.28 4.30 17.83
N VAL A 84 -5.22 4.17 17.08
CA VAL A 84 -5.21 4.30 15.61
C VAL A 84 -4.91 2.95 14.97
N LEU A 85 -5.61 2.63 13.91
CA LEU A 85 -5.39 1.43 13.12
C LEU A 85 -4.69 1.76 11.80
N ASP A 86 -3.56 1.11 11.55
CA ASP A 86 -2.87 1.09 10.26
C ASP A 86 -3.29 -0.17 9.49
N VAL A 87 -4.08 0.01 8.42
CA VAL A 87 -4.65 -1.09 7.63
C VAL A 87 -3.71 -1.46 6.50
N GLY A 88 -3.04 -2.61 6.63
CA GLY A 88 -2.01 -3.02 5.68
C GLY A 88 -0.64 -2.39 5.98
N CYS A 89 -0.21 -2.48 7.22
CA CYS A 89 0.97 -1.75 7.74
C CYS A 89 2.33 -2.21 7.16
N GLY A 90 2.40 -3.30 6.40
CA GLY A 90 3.66 -3.87 5.96
C GLY A 90 4.61 -4.14 7.15
N ILE A 91 5.87 -3.75 7.04
CA ILE A 91 6.85 -3.81 8.15
C ILE A 91 6.79 -2.58 9.07
N GLY A 92 5.73 -1.78 8.98
CA GLY A 92 5.40 -0.70 9.93
C GLY A 92 6.23 0.56 9.83
N GLY A 93 6.79 0.91 8.67
CA GLY A 93 7.49 2.20 8.48
C GLY A 93 6.58 3.39 8.75
N PRO A 94 5.46 3.54 8.01
CA PRO A 94 4.46 4.58 8.26
C PRO A 94 3.90 4.53 9.68
N MET A 95 3.62 3.32 10.19
CA MET A 95 3.10 3.10 11.53
C MET A 95 3.97 3.74 12.61
N ARG A 96 5.29 3.52 12.56
CA ARG A 96 6.23 4.12 13.51
C ARG A 96 6.31 5.64 13.37
N ASN A 97 6.37 6.16 12.13
CA ASN A 97 6.45 7.60 11.87
C ASN A 97 5.17 8.33 12.34
N ILE A 98 4.00 7.77 12.06
CA ILE A 98 2.71 8.34 12.47
C ILE A 98 2.52 8.26 14.00
N CYS A 99 2.94 7.15 14.62
CA CYS A 99 2.93 7.01 16.08
C CYS A 99 3.75 8.11 16.76
N LYS A 100 4.99 8.37 16.27
CA LYS A 100 5.85 9.45 16.78
C LYS A 100 5.25 10.83 16.55
N PHE A 101 4.68 11.05 15.38
CA PHE A 101 4.11 12.36 15.00
C PHE A 101 2.85 12.70 15.78
N THR A 102 1.98 11.73 16.03
CA THR A 102 0.68 11.94 16.67
C THR A 102 0.69 11.70 18.17
N GLY A 103 1.62 10.89 18.67
CA GLY A 103 1.63 10.38 20.06
C GLY A 103 0.55 9.34 20.36
N ALA A 104 -0.24 8.92 19.35
CA ALA A 104 -1.29 7.92 19.50
C ALA A 104 -0.72 6.49 19.61
N ASP A 105 -1.50 5.58 20.18
CA ASP A 105 -1.20 4.16 20.17
C ASP A 105 -1.59 3.58 18.81
N VAL A 106 -0.63 3.13 18.00
CA VAL A 106 -0.88 2.63 16.66
C VAL A 106 -0.78 1.10 16.63
N THR A 107 -1.84 0.47 16.16
CA THR A 107 -1.85 -0.96 15.86
C THR A 107 -1.86 -1.15 14.35
N GLY A 108 -0.85 -1.80 13.81
CA GLY A 108 -0.80 -2.18 12.40
C GLY A 108 -1.40 -3.57 12.18
N LEU A 109 -2.15 -3.71 11.10
CA LEU A 109 -2.70 -4.99 10.63
C LEU A 109 -2.05 -5.36 9.31
N THR A 110 -1.48 -6.56 9.21
CA THR A 110 -0.99 -7.11 7.95
C THR A 110 -1.23 -8.61 7.86
N LEU A 111 -1.40 -9.12 6.66
CA LEU A 111 -1.69 -10.53 6.41
C LEU A 111 -0.45 -11.41 6.59
N ASN A 112 0.74 -10.89 6.28
CA ASN A 112 1.98 -11.63 6.22
C ASN A 112 2.68 -11.71 7.58
N GLN A 113 2.91 -12.93 8.09
CA GLN A 113 3.52 -13.15 9.42
C GLN A 113 4.95 -12.60 9.49
N TYR A 114 5.76 -12.74 8.42
CA TYR A 114 7.11 -12.19 8.41
C TYR A 114 7.11 -10.66 8.60
N GLN A 115 6.14 -9.97 7.97
CA GLN A 115 5.99 -8.52 8.15
C GLN A 115 5.60 -8.16 9.58
N VAL A 116 4.75 -8.96 10.24
CA VAL A 116 4.39 -8.77 11.66
C VAL A 116 5.61 -8.87 12.55
N ASP A 117 6.38 -9.96 12.40
CA ASP A 117 7.56 -10.21 13.23
C ASP A 117 8.59 -9.11 13.02
N ARG A 118 8.89 -8.76 11.75
CA ARG A 118 9.83 -7.71 11.40
C ARG A 118 9.37 -6.32 11.87
N GLY A 119 8.09 -6.00 11.73
CA GLY A 119 7.50 -4.76 12.22
C GLY A 119 7.66 -4.59 13.74
N ASN A 120 7.38 -5.66 14.49
CA ASN A 120 7.52 -5.66 15.95
C ASN A 120 8.99 -5.56 16.40
N GLU A 121 9.94 -6.25 15.72
CA GLU A 121 11.37 -6.09 15.97
C GLU A 121 11.80 -4.62 15.79
N LEU A 122 11.33 -3.97 14.74
CA LEU A 122 11.64 -2.57 14.45
C LEU A 122 10.99 -1.60 15.45
N CYS A 123 9.80 -1.90 15.97
CA CYS A 123 9.16 -1.13 17.02
C CYS A 123 9.91 -1.26 18.34
N GLU A 124 10.31 -2.48 18.72
CA GLU A 124 11.07 -2.74 19.94
C GLU A 124 12.46 -2.09 19.92
N ALA A 125 13.10 -2.10 18.77
CA ALA A 125 14.42 -1.48 18.59
C ALA A 125 14.35 0.06 18.55
N ASP A 126 13.18 0.67 18.40
CA ASP A 126 13.03 2.12 18.33
C ASP A 126 13.02 2.73 19.74
N PRO A 127 13.99 3.61 20.09
CA PRO A 127 14.12 4.12 21.46
C PRO A 127 12.98 5.03 21.93
N GLN A 128 12.09 5.45 21.02
CA GLN A 128 10.97 6.35 21.31
C GLN A 128 9.63 5.62 21.39
N LEU A 129 9.56 4.36 21.00
CA LEU A 129 8.30 3.63 20.84
C LEU A 129 8.21 2.42 21.80
N GLY A 130 8.57 1.27 21.34
CA GLY A 130 8.25 -0.02 21.96
C GLY A 130 6.90 -0.57 21.48
N THR A 131 6.69 -1.87 21.73
CA THR A 131 5.48 -2.58 21.28
C THR A 131 4.21 -2.23 22.04
N GLU A 132 4.31 -1.51 23.15
CA GLU A 132 3.14 -0.99 23.87
C GLU A 132 2.45 0.16 23.12
N LYS A 133 3.24 1.01 22.46
CA LYS A 133 2.77 2.19 21.70
C LYS A 133 2.53 1.89 20.22
N CYS A 134 3.33 0.99 19.66
CA CYS A 134 3.37 0.73 18.24
C CYS A 134 3.61 -0.76 18.00
N ARG A 135 2.63 -1.48 17.48
CA ARG A 135 2.73 -2.92 17.27
C ARG A 135 2.00 -3.37 16.02
N SER A 136 2.53 -4.42 15.39
CA SER A 136 1.89 -5.12 14.28
C SER A 136 1.19 -6.39 14.79
N VAL A 137 0.04 -6.71 14.19
CA VAL A 137 -0.70 -7.96 14.41
C VAL A 137 -1.04 -8.61 13.07
N GLN A 138 -1.03 -9.94 13.04
CA GLN A 138 -1.44 -10.67 11.86
C GLN A 138 -2.97 -10.66 11.74
N GLY A 139 -3.47 -10.38 10.54
CA GLY A 139 -4.89 -10.46 10.24
C GLY A 139 -5.21 -10.06 8.83
N ASP A 140 -6.39 -10.48 8.42
CA ASP A 140 -6.97 -10.16 7.13
C ASP A 140 -7.85 -8.91 7.26
N PHE A 141 -7.57 -7.87 6.49
CA PHE A 141 -8.37 -6.65 6.51
C PHE A 141 -9.81 -6.84 5.99
N MET A 142 -10.08 -7.94 5.27
CA MET A 142 -11.46 -8.33 4.89
C MET A 142 -12.28 -8.89 6.05
N ARG A 143 -11.60 -9.34 7.13
CA ARG A 143 -12.22 -9.83 8.38
C ARG A 143 -11.26 -9.57 9.55
N MET A 144 -11.28 -8.34 10.06
CA MET A 144 -10.33 -7.90 11.07
C MET A 144 -10.60 -8.54 12.44
N PRO A 145 -9.54 -8.98 13.18
CA PRO A 145 -9.68 -9.59 14.50
C PRO A 145 -9.94 -8.56 15.61
N PHE A 146 -10.68 -7.50 15.32
CA PHE A 146 -10.97 -6.41 16.24
C PHE A 146 -12.45 -6.26 16.51
N LYS A 147 -12.78 -5.80 17.73
CA LYS A 147 -14.16 -5.55 18.13
C LYS A 147 -14.75 -4.33 17.39
N TYR A 148 -16.08 -4.29 17.32
CA TYR A 148 -16.80 -3.12 16.86
C TYR A 148 -16.38 -1.86 17.63
N SER A 149 -16.27 -0.74 16.93
CA SER A 149 -16.05 0.59 17.53
C SER A 149 -14.87 0.62 18.53
N SER A 150 -13.75 0.00 18.18
CA SER A 150 -12.56 -0.12 19.05
C SER A 150 -11.46 0.89 18.76
N TYR A 151 -11.50 1.57 17.60
CA TYR A 151 -10.50 2.53 17.17
C TYR A 151 -11.06 3.94 17.03
N ASP A 152 -10.22 4.94 17.37
CA ASP A 152 -10.52 6.38 17.31
C ASP A 152 -10.22 6.97 15.94
N ALA A 153 -9.37 6.34 15.15
CA ALA A 153 -9.10 6.65 13.75
C ALA A 153 -8.49 5.42 13.05
N ALA A 154 -8.54 5.42 11.74
CA ALA A 154 -7.81 4.44 10.91
C ALA A 154 -7.22 5.11 9.68
N TYR A 155 -6.15 4.52 9.16
CA TYR A 155 -5.62 4.91 7.86
C TYR A 155 -5.12 3.69 7.08
N ALA A 156 -4.96 3.86 5.78
CA ALA A 156 -4.31 2.91 4.89
C ALA A 156 -3.40 3.67 3.92
N ILE A 157 -2.21 3.18 3.68
CA ILE A 157 -1.28 3.76 2.72
C ILE A 157 -0.95 2.71 1.67
N GLU A 158 -1.53 2.86 0.48
CA GLU A 158 -1.26 2.00 -0.68
C GLU A 158 -1.45 0.49 -0.37
N ALA A 159 -2.46 0.15 0.43
CA ALA A 159 -2.67 -1.21 0.93
C ALA A 159 -4.02 -1.81 0.52
N THR A 160 -5.09 -1.01 0.54
CA THR A 160 -6.44 -1.51 0.24
C THR A 160 -6.63 -1.84 -1.25
N CYS A 161 -5.69 -1.46 -2.11
CA CYS A 161 -5.59 -1.91 -3.50
C CYS A 161 -5.47 -3.43 -3.66
N HIS A 162 -5.01 -4.14 -2.66
CA HIS A 162 -4.97 -5.60 -2.63
C HIS A 162 -6.31 -6.26 -2.27
N ALA A 163 -7.32 -5.50 -1.82
CA ALA A 163 -8.60 -6.08 -1.44
C ALA A 163 -9.36 -6.61 -2.67
N PRO A 164 -9.93 -7.81 -2.60
CA PRO A 164 -10.77 -8.35 -3.68
C PRO A 164 -12.13 -7.62 -3.79
N ASP A 165 -12.56 -6.97 -2.73
CA ASP A 165 -13.82 -6.23 -2.62
C ASP A 165 -13.59 -4.93 -1.86
N ARG A 166 -13.64 -3.79 -2.56
CA ARG A 166 -13.41 -2.46 -1.97
C ARG A 166 -14.50 -2.09 -0.96
N VAL A 167 -15.75 -2.42 -1.24
CA VAL A 167 -16.88 -2.18 -0.32
C VAL A 167 -16.67 -3.02 0.94
N GLY A 168 -16.23 -4.26 0.79
CA GLY A 168 -15.98 -5.17 1.89
C GLY A 168 -14.90 -4.64 2.85
N VAL A 169 -13.72 -4.26 2.34
CA VAL A 169 -12.65 -3.76 3.19
C VAL A 169 -13.01 -2.44 3.87
N TYR A 170 -13.66 -1.51 3.18
CA TYR A 170 -14.09 -0.25 3.80
C TYR A 170 -15.22 -0.47 4.81
N SER A 171 -16.09 -1.46 4.62
CA SER A 171 -17.09 -1.86 5.60
C SER A 171 -16.47 -2.43 6.88
N GLU A 172 -15.39 -3.22 6.77
CA GLU A 172 -14.64 -3.70 7.92
C GLU A 172 -13.93 -2.56 8.67
N ILE A 173 -13.33 -1.62 7.95
CA ILE A 173 -12.75 -0.41 8.56
C ILE A 173 -13.84 0.40 9.26
N TYR A 174 -15.00 0.60 8.61
CA TYR A 174 -16.15 1.25 9.21
C TYR A 174 -16.59 0.54 10.49
N ARG A 175 -16.66 -0.80 10.48
CA ARG A 175 -17.09 -1.61 11.62
C ARG A 175 -16.21 -1.36 12.87
N VAL A 176 -14.90 -1.32 12.71
CA VAL A 176 -13.96 -1.19 13.84
C VAL A 176 -13.78 0.24 14.33
N LEU A 177 -14.17 1.24 13.55
CA LEU A 177 -14.11 2.65 13.92
C LEU A 177 -15.28 3.07 14.81
N LYS A 178 -15.04 3.94 15.79
CA LYS A 178 -16.06 4.56 16.64
C LYS A 178 -16.92 5.55 15.84
N PRO A 179 -18.17 5.83 16.26
CA PRO A 179 -18.95 6.93 15.70
C PRO A 179 -18.17 8.26 15.74
N GLY A 180 -18.22 9.03 14.67
CA GLY A 180 -17.49 10.28 14.50
C GLY A 180 -16.02 10.17 14.12
N SER A 181 -15.44 8.96 14.15
CA SER A 181 -14.05 8.72 13.79
C SER A 181 -13.80 8.88 12.29
N VAL A 182 -12.54 9.16 11.95
CA VAL A 182 -12.12 9.38 10.57
C VAL A 182 -11.27 8.22 10.06
N PHE A 183 -11.49 7.85 8.82
CA PHE A 183 -10.62 7.03 8.00
C PHE A 183 -10.01 7.90 6.89
N ALA A 184 -8.70 7.77 6.67
CA ALA A 184 -8.00 8.42 5.57
C ALA A 184 -7.09 7.42 4.85
N CYS A 185 -7.05 7.44 3.53
CA CYS A 185 -6.16 6.56 2.78
C CYS A 185 -5.55 7.24 1.55
N TYR A 186 -4.40 6.70 1.13
CA TYR A 186 -3.89 6.80 -0.22
C TYR A 186 -4.14 5.48 -0.93
N GLU A 187 -4.75 5.55 -2.11
CA GLU A 187 -5.18 4.37 -2.86
C GLU A 187 -4.56 4.34 -4.25
N TRP A 188 -4.21 3.13 -4.70
CA TRP A 188 -3.76 2.90 -6.08
C TRP A 188 -4.97 2.82 -7.00
N CYS A 189 -5.03 3.73 -7.95
CA CYS A 189 -6.17 3.86 -8.85
C CYS A 189 -5.74 4.10 -10.29
N MET A 190 -6.56 3.61 -11.23
CA MET A 190 -6.58 4.17 -12.58
C MET A 190 -7.29 5.52 -12.54
N THR A 191 -6.79 6.48 -13.31
CA THR A 191 -7.31 7.86 -13.40
C THR A 191 -8.28 8.03 -14.57
N ASP A 192 -8.84 9.24 -14.74
CA ASP A 192 -9.69 9.60 -15.88
C ASP A 192 -8.95 9.56 -17.23
N GLU A 193 -7.60 9.58 -17.22
CA GLU A 193 -6.78 9.43 -18.44
C GLU A 193 -6.69 7.97 -18.93
N TYR A 194 -7.12 7.00 -18.13
CA TYR A 194 -7.12 5.61 -18.53
C TYR A 194 -8.25 5.27 -19.49
N ASP A 195 -7.90 4.82 -20.69
CA ASP A 195 -8.84 4.27 -21.66
C ASP A 195 -8.64 2.76 -21.83
N SER A 196 -9.65 1.99 -21.47
CA SER A 196 -9.64 0.52 -21.60
C SER A 196 -9.60 0.03 -23.06
N ASN A 197 -9.87 0.86 -24.04
CA ASN A 197 -9.73 0.54 -25.46
C ASN A 197 -8.32 0.78 -25.98
N ASN A 198 -7.49 1.55 -25.25
CA ASN A 198 -6.11 1.78 -25.61
C ASN A 198 -5.23 0.59 -25.20
N GLU A 199 -4.55 -0.03 -26.12
CA GLU A 199 -3.68 -1.20 -25.90
C GLU A 199 -2.53 -0.89 -24.95
N GLU A 200 -1.93 0.29 -25.07
CA GLU A 200 -0.82 0.75 -24.23
C GLU A 200 -1.28 0.95 -22.78
N HIS A 201 -2.46 1.52 -22.55
CA HIS A 201 -3.01 1.70 -21.21
C HIS A 201 -3.31 0.35 -20.54
N ARG A 202 -3.86 -0.62 -21.29
CA ARG A 202 -4.06 -1.99 -20.77
C ARG A 202 -2.73 -2.66 -20.44
N ARG A 203 -1.71 -2.48 -21.28
CA ARG A 203 -0.36 -3.01 -21.02
C ARG A 203 0.20 -2.45 -19.72
N ILE A 204 0.11 -1.12 -19.52
CA ILE A 204 0.57 -0.44 -18.30
C ILE A 204 -0.14 -1.00 -17.07
N LYS A 205 -1.48 -1.03 -17.08
CA LYS A 205 -2.29 -1.57 -15.97
C LYS A 205 -1.86 -3.00 -15.64
N LYS A 206 -1.75 -3.87 -16.64
CA LYS A 206 -1.35 -5.27 -16.47
C LYS A 206 0.05 -5.40 -15.87
N GLN A 207 1.02 -4.62 -16.33
CA GLN A 207 2.38 -4.62 -15.80
C GLN A 207 2.43 -4.21 -14.32
N ILE A 208 1.61 -3.24 -13.91
CA ILE A 208 1.51 -2.83 -12.50
C ILE A 208 0.88 -3.97 -11.69
N GLU A 209 -0.24 -4.55 -12.14
CA GLU A 209 -0.91 -5.65 -11.44
C GLU A 209 0.01 -6.86 -11.24
N GLU A 210 0.68 -7.30 -12.32
CA GLU A 210 1.60 -8.43 -12.28
C GLU A 210 2.86 -8.14 -11.47
N GLY A 211 3.37 -6.91 -11.52
CA GLY A 211 4.61 -6.52 -10.85
C GLY A 211 4.47 -6.27 -9.37
N ASP A 212 3.25 -5.92 -8.90
CA ASP A 212 2.99 -5.48 -7.53
C ASP A 212 1.95 -6.33 -6.80
N GLY A 213 1.55 -7.48 -7.37
CA GLY A 213 0.69 -8.46 -6.72
C GLY A 213 -0.74 -8.01 -6.51
N LEU A 214 -1.29 -7.26 -7.47
CA LEU A 214 -2.64 -6.73 -7.40
C LEU A 214 -3.64 -7.61 -8.14
N PRO A 215 -4.82 -7.86 -7.56
CA PRO A 215 -5.86 -8.64 -8.26
C PRO A 215 -6.50 -7.84 -9.40
N ASP A 216 -6.80 -6.56 -9.16
CA ASP A 216 -7.37 -5.61 -10.13
C ASP A 216 -7.23 -4.18 -9.61
N ILE A 217 -6.73 -3.26 -10.44
CA ILE A 217 -6.65 -1.83 -10.09
C ILE A 217 -7.93 -1.14 -10.53
N CYS A 218 -8.69 -0.66 -9.54
CA CYS A 218 -9.95 0.03 -9.78
C CYS A 218 -9.72 1.50 -10.22
N HIS A 219 -10.71 2.07 -10.88
CA HIS A 219 -10.76 3.51 -11.16
C HIS A 219 -11.05 4.30 -9.88
N THR A 220 -10.57 5.55 -9.80
CA THR A 220 -10.78 6.46 -8.66
C THR A 220 -12.25 6.55 -8.21
N SER A 221 -13.17 6.64 -9.18
CA SER A 221 -14.61 6.70 -8.90
C SER A 221 -15.17 5.44 -8.26
N VAL A 222 -14.61 4.27 -8.59
CA VAL A 222 -15.03 2.98 -7.99
C VAL A 222 -14.63 2.95 -6.51
N CYS A 223 -13.39 3.33 -6.20
CA CYS A 223 -12.91 3.40 -4.82
C CYS A 223 -13.70 4.41 -3.98
N LEU A 224 -13.96 5.60 -4.53
CA LEU A 224 -14.76 6.63 -3.85
C LEU A 224 -16.21 6.20 -3.61
N ASN A 225 -16.83 5.53 -4.58
CA ASN A 225 -18.19 5.01 -4.42
C ASN A 225 -18.24 3.89 -3.39
N ALA A 226 -17.24 3.00 -3.37
CA ALA A 226 -17.13 1.94 -2.38
C ALA A 226 -17.02 2.51 -0.94
N LEU A 227 -16.27 3.59 -0.75
CA LEU A 227 -16.17 4.29 0.54
C LEU A 227 -17.54 4.83 1.00
N LYS A 228 -18.31 5.43 0.08
CA LYS A 228 -19.67 5.91 0.36
C LYS A 228 -20.62 4.76 0.68
N GLU A 229 -20.56 3.68 -0.09
CA GLU A 229 -21.41 2.50 0.09
C GLU A 229 -21.13 1.79 1.42
N ALA A 230 -19.88 1.80 1.88
CA ALA A 230 -19.51 1.33 3.22
C ALA A 230 -20.11 2.17 4.36
N GLY A 231 -20.68 3.35 4.08
CA GLY A 231 -21.37 4.20 5.03
C GLY A 231 -20.60 5.43 5.51
N PHE A 232 -19.45 5.76 4.91
CA PHE A 232 -18.70 6.94 5.27
C PHE A 232 -19.27 8.23 4.67
N ASP A 233 -19.30 9.30 5.47
CA ASP A 233 -19.44 10.67 4.96
C ASP A 233 -18.10 11.13 4.39
N VAL A 234 -18.02 11.35 3.07
CA VAL A 234 -16.79 11.77 2.40
C VAL A 234 -16.48 13.22 2.75
N LEU A 235 -15.29 13.47 3.30
CA LEU A 235 -14.79 14.80 3.68
C LEU A 235 -13.84 15.39 2.64
N ASP A 236 -13.03 14.54 1.99
CA ASP A 236 -12.03 14.94 0.99
C ASP A 236 -11.79 13.78 0.03
N ALA A 237 -11.65 14.07 -1.26
CA ALA A 237 -11.27 13.08 -2.27
C ALA A 237 -10.56 13.77 -3.42
N ARG A 238 -9.29 13.43 -3.68
CA ARG A 238 -8.47 14.04 -4.74
C ARG A 238 -7.20 13.26 -5.03
N ASP A 239 -6.66 13.42 -6.20
CA ASP A 239 -5.36 12.87 -6.56
C ASP A 239 -4.23 13.78 -6.03
N MET A 240 -3.38 13.20 -5.17
CA MET A 240 -2.22 13.91 -4.63
C MET A 240 -1.02 13.90 -5.58
N ALA A 241 -1.10 13.13 -6.68
CA ALA A 241 -0.11 13.13 -7.75
C ALA A 241 -0.35 14.23 -8.78
N ASP A 242 -1.50 14.90 -8.73
CA ASP A 242 -1.86 15.97 -9.66
C ASP A 242 -0.92 17.19 -9.54
N ASP A 243 -0.69 17.85 -10.67
CA ASP A 243 0.27 18.95 -10.83
C ASP A 243 0.04 20.12 -9.86
N ASP A 244 -1.20 20.36 -9.43
CA ASP A 244 -1.54 21.46 -8.52
C ASP A 244 -0.97 21.27 -7.10
N TYR A 245 -0.66 20.03 -6.69
CA TYR A 245 -0.10 19.74 -5.38
C TYR A 245 1.41 19.52 -5.40
N GLY A 246 1.98 19.18 -6.53
CA GLY A 246 3.32 18.70 -6.61
C GLY A 246 4.25 19.29 -7.65
N ALA A 247 4.08 18.87 -8.86
CA ALA A 247 4.99 19.20 -9.96
C ALA A 247 4.91 20.69 -10.34
N ALA A 248 3.73 21.31 -10.22
CA ALA A 248 3.48 22.71 -10.58
C ALA A 248 4.35 23.72 -9.81
N LYS A 249 4.94 23.33 -8.67
CA LYS A 249 5.83 24.19 -7.87
C LYS A 249 7.31 23.82 -7.97
N GLY A 250 7.72 23.12 -9.03
CA GLY A 250 9.10 22.67 -9.22
C GLY A 250 9.47 21.43 -8.39
N GLY A 251 8.49 20.69 -7.92
CA GLY A 251 8.65 19.40 -7.26
C GLY A 251 9.05 18.29 -8.24
N LYS A 252 9.44 17.15 -7.71
CA LYS A 252 9.81 15.97 -8.49
C LYS A 252 8.67 14.95 -8.43
N PRO A 253 8.25 14.39 -9.59
CA PRO A 253 7.14 13.46 -9.64
C PRO A 253 7.43 12.19 -8.82
N TRP A 254 6.38 11.55 -8.33
CA TRP A 254 6.48 10.38 -7.46
C TRP A 254 7.23 9.20 -8.09
N MET A 255 7.06 9.00 -9.43
CA MET A 255 7.69 7.90 -10.15
C MET A 255 9.17 8.13 -10.47
N LEU A 256 9.71 9.32 -10.23
CA LEU A 256 11.11 9.65 -10.55
C LEU A 256 12.13 8.63 -10.01
N PRO A 257 11.97 8.05 -8.80
CA PRO A 257 12.91 7.03 -8.31
C PRO A 257 12.91 5.75 -9.13
N LEU A 258 11.84 5.46 -9.85
CA LEU A 258 11.67 4.26 -10.70
C LEU A 258 12.07 4.50 -12.16
N MET A 259 12.12 5.77 -12.59
CA MET A 259 12.40 6.09 -13.98
C MET A 259 13.82 5.65 -14.37
N PRO A 260 13.95 4.73 -15.34
CA PRO A 260 15.25 4.28 -15.79
C PRO A 260 16.04 5.44 -16.39
N SER A 261 17.30 5.59 -16.00
CA SER A 261 18.18 6.65 -16.47
C SER A 261 19.55 6.11 -16.82
N TRP A 262 20.21 6.70 -17.81
CA TRP A 262 21.63 6.45 -18.10
C TRP A 262 22.57 7.33 -17.26
N ASN A 263 22.05 8.28 -16.50
CA ASN A 263 22.86 9.12 -15.63
C ASN A 263 23.37 8.31 -14.42
N PRO A 264 24.69 8.07 -14.29
CA PRO A 264 25.26 7.30 -13.18
C PRO A 264 25.16 8.04 -11.82
N LEU A 265 24.84 9.33 -11.84
CA LEU A 265 24.66 10.17 -10.65
C LEU A 265 23.22 10.23 -10.17
N THR A 266 22.32 9.39 -10.70
CA THR A 266 20.95 9.28 -10.19
C THR A 266 20.99 8.77 -8.75
N GLN A 267 20.05 9.24 -7.93
CA GLN A 267 19.99 8.98 -6.48
C GLN A 267 19.86 7.50 -6.10
N ARG A 268 19.43 6.66 -7.04
CA ARG A 268 19.22 5.22 -6.84
C ARG A 268 19.89 4.47 -7.97
N PHE A 269 21.16 4.12 -7.76
CA PHE A 269 22.00 3.38 -8.72
C PHE A 269 21.30 2.11 -9.25
N GLN A 270 20.58 1.38 -8.39
CA GLN A 270 19.86 0.16 -8.76
C GLN A 270 18.78 0.38 -9.83
N PHE A 271 18.27 1.60 -10.00
CA PHE A 271 17.25 1.94 -10.99
C PHE A 271 17.82 2.61 -12.25
N ASN A 272 19.14 2.85 -12.36
CA ASN A 272 19.71 3.23 -13.64
C ASN A 272 19.98 2.00 -14.53
N TRP A 273 20.07 2.18 -15.83
CA TRP A 273 20.27 1.08 -16.78
C TRP A 273 21.51 0.22 -16.51
N PHE A 274 22.58 0.83 -16.02
CA PHE A 274 23.79 0.12 -15.66
C PHE A 274 23.60 -0.68 -14.38
N GLY A 275 22.98 -0.05 -13.36
CA GLY A 275 22.63 -0.71 -12.11
C GLY A 275 21.68 -1.89 -12.32
N PHE A 276 20.65 -1.75 -13.15
CA PHE A 276 19.77 -2.87 -13.54
C PHE A 276 20.55 -4.06 -14.09
N ARG A 277 21.46 -3.82 -15.05
CA ARG A 277 22.26 -4.89 -15.66
C ARG A 277 23.17 -5.55 -14.64
N MET A 278 23.84 -4.76 -13.80
CA MET A 278 24.72 -5.28 -12.75
C MET A 278 23.93 -6.08 -11.71
N THR A 279 22.80 -5.56 -11.22
CA THR A 279 21.95 -6.26 -10.25
C THR A 279 21.43 -7.56 -10.82
N ASN A 280 20.94 -7.56 -12.06
CA ASN A 280 20.50 -8.79 -12.73
C ASN A 280 21.62 -9.81 -12.87
N ALA A 281 22.81 -9.41 -13.31
CA ALA A 281 23.97 -10.30 -13.44
C ALA A 281 24.38 -10.86 -12.06
N PHE A 282 24.40 -10.03 -11.04
CA PHE A 282 24.74 -10.43 -9.68
C PHE A 282 23.75 -11.43 -9.10
N ILE A 283 22.44 -11.17 -9.23
CA ILE A 283 21.39 -12.09 -8.75
C ILE A 283 21.42 -13.39 -9.52
N CYS A 284 21.63 -13.37 -10.85
CA CYS A 284 21.81 -14.59 -11.64
C CYS A 284 23.02 -15.41 -11.16
N MET A 285 24.11 -14.76 -10.83
CA MET A 285 25.31 -15.42 -10.29
C MET A 285 25.02 -16.06 -8.92
N LEU A 286 24.37 -15.32 -8.02
CA LEU A 286 24.00 -15.83 -6.68
C LEU A 286 23.07 -17.06 -6.79
N GLU A 287 22.07 -17.03 -7.67
CA GLU A 287 21.16 -18.17 -7.85
C GLU A 287 21.89 -19.37 -8.49
N MET A 288 22.76 -19.14 -9.47
CA MET A 288 23.60 -20.17 -10.09
C MET A 288 24.54 -20.83 -9.06
N LEU A 289 25.13 -20.05 -8.17
CA LEU A 289 26.01 -20.53 -7.10
C LEU A 289 25.23 -21.13 -5.90
N ARG A 290 23.90 -21.14 -5.94
CA ARG A 290 22.99 -21.57 -4.84
C ARG A 290 23.17 -20.76 -3.54
N LEU A 291 23.68 -19.54 -3.65
CA LEU A 291 23.77 -18.57 -2.56
C LEU A 291 22.48 -17.77 -2.38
N ALA A 292 21.64 -17.70 -3.44
CA ALA A 292 20.26 -17.23 -3.38
C ALA A 292 19.30 -18.38 -3.69
N PRO A 293 18.08 -18.35 -3.12
CA PRO A 293 17.05 -19.34 -3.40
C PRO A 293 16.69 -19.37 -4.89
N LYS A 294 16.31 -20.56 -5.39
CA LYS A 294 15.79 -20.71 -6.75
C LYS A 294 14.51 -19.88 -6.92
N GLY A 295 14.40 -19.16 -8.03
CA GLY A 295 13.28 -18.24 -8.30
C GLY A 295 13.59 -16.76 -8.04
N THR A 296 14.72 -16.42 -7.38
CA THR A 296 15.10 -15.04 -7.08
C THR A 296 15.23 -14.19 -8.35
N VAL A 297 15.77 -14.76 -9.45
CA VAL A 297 15.87 -14.09 -10.76
C VAL A 297 14.47 -13.79 -11.34
N LYS A 298 13.51 -14.73 -11.20
CA LYS A 298 12.14 -14.53 -11.67
C LYS A 298 11.46 -13.39 -10.89
N THR A 299 11.59 -13.40 -9.57
CA THR A 299 11.08 -12.34 -8.69
C THR A 299 11.67 -10.97 -9.04
N GLN A 300 12.98 -10.90 -9.25
CA GLN A 300 13.64 -9.65 -9.67
C GLN A 300 13.07 -9.11 -10.99
N ARG A 301 12.82 -9.98 -11.97
CA ARG A 301 12.24 -9.56 -13.26
C ARG A 301 10.80 -9.08 -13.13
N MET A 302 10.01 -9.74 -12.30
CA MET A 302 8.64 -9.33 -11.97
C MET A 302 8.61 -7.93 -11.36
N LEU A 303 9.42 -7.68 -10.33
CA LEU A 303 9.53 -6.37 -9.70
C LEU A 303 10.03 -5.28 -10.66
N GLN A 304 10.94 -5.61 -11.59
CA GLN A 304 11.38 -4.68 -12.63
C GLN A 304 10.25 -4.35 -13.61
N GLN A 305 9.44 -5.32 -13.99
CA GLN A 305 8.27 -5.10 -14.85
C GLN A 305 7.26 -4.17 -14.18
N GLY A 306 6.98 -4.37 -12.89
CA GLY A 306 6.15 -3.46 -12.09
C GLY A 306 6.70 -2.04 -12.06
N ALA A 307 8.01 -1.89 -11.81
CA ALA A 307 8.67 -0.58 -11.81
C ALA A 307 8.54 0.16 -13.16
N PHE A 308 8.61 -0.56 -14.30
CA PHE A 308 8.38 0.04 -15.62
C PHE A 308 6.91 0.42 -15.81
N GLY A 309 5.97 -0.46 -15.44
CA GLY A 309 4.54 -0.15 -15.50
C GLY A 309 4.17 1.08 -14.66
N LEU A 310 4.69 1.17 -13.43
CA LEU A 310 4.50 2.33 -12.54
C LEU A 310 5.10 3.62 -13.14
N SER A 311 6.31 3.54 -13.71
CA SER A 311 6.93 4.67 -14.39
C SER A 311 6.11 5.15 -15.58
N ASP A 312 5.67 4.23 -16.46
CA ASP A 312 4.86 4.54 -17.64
C ASP A 312 3.49 5.07 -17.22
N GLY A 313 2.85 4.48 -16.21
CA GLY A 313 1.56 4.94 -15.66
C GLY A 313 1.62 6.36 -15.10
N GLY A 314 2.71 6.71 -14.42
CA GLY A 314 2.94 8.08 -13.95
C GLY A 314 3.22 9.08 -15.09
N ILE A 315 3.99 8.70 -16.10
CA ILE A 315 4.30 9.53 -17.26
C ILE A 315 3.03 9.80 -18.08
N THR A 316 2.23 8.77 -18.32
CA THR A 316 0.96 8.87 -19.07
C THR A 316 -0.18 9.44 -18.25
N LYS A 317 0.01 9.62 -16.95
CA LYS A 317 -1.02 10.01 -15.96
C LYS A 317 -2.23 9.07 -15.92
N THR A 318 -2.11 7.86 -16.43
CA THR A 318 -3.18 6.85 -16.41
C THR A 318 -3.33 6.15 -15.06
N PHE A 319 -2.34 6.29 -14.18
CA PHE A 319 -2.27 5.67 -12.87
C PHE A 319 -1.79 6.67 -11.80
N THR A 320 -2.38 6.58 -10.63
CA THR A 320 -1.94 7.28 -9.41
C THR A 320 -1.80 6.30 -8.24
N PRO A 321 -0.70 6.34 -7.46
CA PRO A 321 -0.57 5.57 -6.23
C PRO A 321 -1.15 6.30 -5.01
N MET A 322 -1.59 7.56 -5.15
CA MET A 322 -1.88 8.44 -4.03
C MET A 322 -3.21 9.19 -4.17
N TYR A 323 -4.27 8.46 -4.63
CA TYR A 323 -5.62 9.02 -4.57
C TYR A 323 -6.05 9.11 -3.11
N LEU A 324 -6.03 10.34 -2.57
CA LEU A 324 -6.46 10.61 -1.21
C LEU A 324 -7.97 10.47 -1.09
N MET A 325 -8.43 9.70 -0.12
CA MET A 325 -9.81 9.68 0.34
C MET A 325 -9.87 9.86 1.85
N VAL A 326 -10.77 10.72 2.32
CA VAL A 326 -11.03 10.96 3.75
C VAL A 326 -12.51 10.80 4.00
N GLY A 327 -12.88 9.87 4.86
CA GLY A 327 -14.27 9.58 5.23
C GLY A 327 -14.46 9.62 6.75
N ARG A 328 -15.62 10.10 7.19
CA ARG A 328 -16.03 10.11 8.60
C ARG A 328 -17.14 9.11 8.83
N VAL A 329 -17.03 8.35 9.90
CA VAL A 329 -18.14 7.55 10.41
C VAL A 329 -19.20 8.48 10.99
N PRO A 330 -20.48 8.44 10.54
CA PRO A 330 -21.55 9.26 11.11
C PRO A 330 -21.69 9.06 12.63
N LEU A 331 -22.14 10.10 13.33
CA LEU A 331 -22.38 10.01 14.79
C LEU A 331 -23.50 9.04 15.14
N ASP A 332 -24.50 8.91 14.25
CA ASP A 332 -25.59 7.95 14.30
C ASP A 332 -25.27 6.64 13.59
N LYS A 333 -24.02 6.20 13.68
CA LYS A 333 -23.49 4.99 13.05
C LYS A 333 -24.49 3.85 13.06
N LYS A 334 -24.92 3.42 11.87
CA LYS A 334 -25.76 2.24 11.69
C LYS A 334 -24.91 0.98 11.62
N VAL A 335 -25.40 -0.10 12.21
CA VAL A 335 -24.73 -1.40 12.05
C VAL A 335 -24.83 -1.80 10.58
N CYS A 336 -23.69 -2.08 9.95
CA CYS A 336 -23.68 -2.50 8.56
C CYS A 336 -24.44 -3.83 8.42
N THR A 337 -25.49 -3.84 7.62
CA THR A 337 -26.38 -5.00 7.46
C THR A 337 -25.68 -6.26 6.94
N ARG A 338 -24.52 -6.10 6.29
CA ARG A 338 -23.68 -7.19 5.77
C ARG A 338 -23.19 -8.11 6.89
N PHE A 339 -22.83 -7.57 8.05
CA PHE A 339 -22.29 -8.34 9.19
C PHE A 339 -23.41 -8.95 10.06
N VAL A 340 -24.59 -8.35 10.11
CA VAL A 340 -25.75 -8.90 10.83
C VAL A 340 -26.22 -10.23 10.23
N ALA A 341 -25.99 -10.45 8.95
CA ALA A 341 -26.39 -11.68 8.26
C ALA A 341 -25.39 -12.84 8.53
N GLU A 342 -24.14 -12.56 8.87
CA GLU A 342 -23.13 -13.58 9.16
C GLU A 342 -23.20 -14.07 10.61
N GLU A 343 -23.42 -13.18 11.58
CA GLU A 343 -23.62 -13.58 13.00
C GLU A 343 -24.83 -14.51 13.18
N LYS A 344 -25.88 -14.33 12.38
CA LYS A 344 -27.06 -15.21 12.42
C LYS A 344 -26.84 -16.59 11.77
N LYS A 345 -25.73 -16.83 11.14
CA LYS A 345 -25.40 -18.14 10.55
C LYS A 345 -24.42 -18.95 11.43
N GLU A 346 -23.79 -18.29 12.42
CA GLU A 346 -22.89 -18.94 13.38
C GLU A 346 -23.58 -19.26 14.73
N GLU A 347 -24.83 -18.79 14.96
CA GLU A 347 -25.73 -19.26 16.03
C GLU A 347 -26.61 -20.43 15.53
#